data_2ae838a2780b9a40eea3845026668f55
#
_entry.id   2ae838a2780b9a40eea3845026668f55
#
_cell.length_a   1.000
_cell.length_b   1.000
_cell.length_c   1.000
_cell.angle_alpha   90.00
_cell.angle_beta   90.00
_cell.angle_gamma   90.00
#
_symmetry.space_group_name_H-M   'P 1'
#
loop_
_entity.id
_entity.type
_entity.pdbx_description
1 polymer ?
#
loop_
_entity_poly.entity_id
_entity_poly.type
_entity_poly.pdbx_seq_one_letter_code
_entity_poly.pdbx_strand_id
1 'polypeptide(L)'
;MKKIDRSSKVRTGFHQAKWDEPVIFELSKHGERGILVNKADPKVAEAVEGVSALPEFLKRKEAPALPEISQPRVLRHYARLAQETLGADVNIEIGQGTCTVKYSPKVNDQLANLPQMREMHPLQDESTCQGIMEIMYNTGKYMCEISGMDRFSFQPSGGSQGILGMASLVYAYYKSRGEEKQRNEIITTIYSHPSDAAAPHVKGFKIIYLHPDENGYPDYEAFKAAVNEHTAAFFVANPEDTGVYNKNVLKFTKLVHEAGGLCAYDQANANGLLGVTRARDAGFDMCFFNLHKTFSTPHGCGGPACGAVGCTKELEKFLPAPLISFDGEKYYYDYETTNNPAAIGKIREFNGVAPVVLKAYAWIR
;
A
#
# COMPACT_ATOMS: atom_id res chain seq x y z
N MET A 1 5.41 36.41 -22.79
CA MET A 1 5.03 35.87 -21.46
C MET A 1 4.79 37.02 -20.50
N LYS A 2 3.55 37.26 -20.04
CA LYS A 2 3.28 38.23 -18.97
C LYS A 2 4.02 37.77 -17.71
N LYS A 3 4.87 38.63 -17.14
CA LYS A 3 5.46 38.37 -15.80
C LYS A 3 4.30 38.19 -14.82
N ILE A 4 4.21 37.01 -14.22
CA ILE A 4 3.29 36.76 -13.13
C ILE A 4 3.75 37.65 -11.97
N ASP A 5 2.92 38.61 -11.60
CA ASP A 5 3.17 39.44 -10.42
C ASP A 5 3.12 38.56 -9.18
N ARG A 6 4.28 38.17 -8.68
CA ARG A 6 4.46 37.39 -7.46
C ARG A 6 4.29 38.21 -6.17
N SER A 7 4.06 39.51 -6.29
CA SER A 7 3.69 40.36 -5.16
C SER A 7 2.20 40.24 -4.80
N SER A 8 1.42 39.48 -5.58
CA SER A 8 0.04 39.16 -5.24
C SER A 8 0.03 38.46 -3.87
N LYS A 9 -0.52 39.15 -2.92
CA LYS A 9 -0.66 38.82 -1.51
C LYS A 9 -0.85 37.32 -1.31
N VAL A 10 0.14 36.67 -0.70
CA VAL A 10 -0.07 35.37 -0.07
C VAL A 10 -1.35 35.48 0.71
N ARG A 11 -2.33 34.64 0.44
CA ARG A 11 -3.58 34.60 1.21
C ARG A 11 -3.22 34.22 2.64
N THR A 12 -3.05 35.22 3.50
CA THR A 12 -2.79 35.03 4.93
C THR A 12 -4.06 34.64 5.71
N GLY A 13 -5.22 34.59 5.03
CA GLY A 13 -6.49 34.15 5.59
C GLY A 13 -7.03 32.91 4.89
N PHE A 14 -6.18 31.96 4.55
CA PHE A 14 -6.57 30.67 3.99
C PHE A 14 -6.86 29.69 5.14
N HIS A 15 -8.02 29.84 5.77
CA HIS A 15 -8.51 28.88 6.75
C HIS A 15 -9.94 28.53 6.44
N GLN A 16 -10.28 27.28 6.46
CA GLN A 16 -11.64 26.77 6.45
C GLN A 16 -12.32 27.09 7.80
N ALA A 17 -11.54 27.21 8.86
CA ALA A 17 -11.95 27.63 10.18
C ALA A 17 -11.19 28.89 10.60
N LYS A 18 -11.82 29.71 11.46
CA LYS A 18 -11.30 31.01 11.92
C LYS A 18 -10.82 30.98 13.37
N TRP A 19 -10.46 29.84 13.88
CA TRP A 19 -9.90 29.68 15.23
C TRP A 19 -8.50 29.09 15.15
N ASP A 20 -7.73 29.46 16.15
CA ASP A 20 -6.40 28.94 16.40
C ASP A 20 -6.52 27.92 17.54
N GLU A 21 -6.71 26.64 17.19
CA GLU A 21 -6.95 25.62 18.20
C GLU A 21 -5.63 25.22 18.85
N PRO A 22 -5.47 25.40 20.18
CA PRO A 22 -4.24 25.05 20.87
C PRO A 22 -4.05 23.53 20.93
N VAL A 23 -2.85 23.07 21.32
CA VAL A 23 -2.63 21.64 21.55
C VAL A 23 -3.41 21.17 22.79
N ILE A 24 -3.83 19.92 22.80
CA ILE A 24 -4.73 19.38 23.83
C ILE A 24 -4.20 19.54 25.27
N PHE A 25 -2.89 19.57 25.45
CA PHE A 25 -2.25 19.78 26.75
C PHE A 25 -2.47 21.20 27.31
N GLU A 26 -2.58 22.20 26.44
CA GLU A 26 -2.89 23.58 26.84
C GLU A 26 -4.35 23.74 27.25
N LEU A 27 -5.21 22.82 26.83
CA LEU A 27 -6.62 22.77 27.23
C LEU A 27 -6.83 22.05 28.55
N SER A 28 -5.79 21.43 29.11
CA SER A 28 -5.89 20.68 30.36
C SER A 28 -6.32 21.59 31.53
N LYS A 29 -7.24 21.13 32.34
CA LYS A 29 -7.68 21.81 33.54
C LYS A 29 -7.79 20.82 34.69
N HIS A 30 -6.98 21.05 35.72
CA HIS A 30 -6.93 20.16 36.87
C HIS A 30 -8.33 19.86 37.45
N GLY A 31 -8.60 18.57 37.66
CA GLY A 31 -9.86 18.06 38.16
C GLY A 31 -10.97 17.85 37.12
N GLU A 32 -10.77 18.27 35.86
CA GLU A 32 -11.68 17.87 34.78
C GLU A 32 -11.55 16.39 34.44
N ARG A 33 -12.65 15.72 34.20
CA ARG A 33 -12.72 14.32 33.84
C ARG A 33 -13.33 14.14 32.48
N GLY A 34 -12.68 13.29 31.67
CA GLY A 34 -13.20 12.82 30.39
C GLY A 34 -14.21 11.68 30.55
N ILE A 35 -14.13 10.71 29.63
CA ILE A 35 -14.94 9.47 29.70
C ILE A 35 -14.40 8.61 30.82
N LEU A 36 -15.29 8.19 31.72
CA LEU A 36 -14.96 7.19 32.73
C LEU A 36 -15.04 5.82 32.08
N VAL A 37 -13.89 5.16 31.93
CA VAL A 37 -13.85 3.77 31.47
C VAL A 37 -14.42 2.83 32.53
N ASN A 38 -15.04 1.75 32.10
CA ASN A 38 -15.49 0.70 32.99
C ASN A 38 -14.33 0.15 33.81
N LYS A 39 -14.61 -0.21 35.07
CA LYS A 39 -13.64 -0.95 35.88
C LYS A 39 -13.41 -2.34 35.27
N ALA A 40 -12.21 -2.86 35.42
CA ALA A 40 -11.93 -4.25 35.06
C ALA A 40 -12.86 -5.21 35.82
N ASP A 41 -13.21 -6.34 35.19
CA ASP A 41 -13.92 -7.41 35.87
C ASP A 41 -13.17 -7.80 37.15
N PRO A 42 -13.87 -7.96 38.32
CA PRO A 42 -13.21 -8.28 39.58
C PRO A 42 -12.28 -9.50 39.52
N LYS A 43 -12.65 -10.53 38.75
CA LYS A 43 -11.82 -11.73 38.57
C LYS A 43 -10.55 -11.44 37.80
N VAL A 44 -10.61 -10.53 36.80
CA VAL A 44 -9.43 -10.10 36.06
C VAL A 44 -8.53 -9.25 36.95
N ALA A 45 -9.11 -8.33 37.72
CA ALA A 45 -8.36 -7.49 38.66
C ALA A 45 -7.63 -8.34 39.70
N GLU A 46 -8.32 -9.33 40.28
CA GLU A 46 -7.75 -10.28 41.25
C GLU A 46 -6.63 -11.13 40.64
N ALA A 47 -6.84 -11.63 39.42
CA ALA A 47 -5.84 -12.49 38.73
C ALA A 47 -4.53 -11.77 38.40
N VAL A 48 -4.55 -10.44 38.28
CA VAL A 48 -3.36 -9.61 37.99
C VAL A 48 -2.85 -8.83 39.20
N GLU A 49 -3.49 -8.97 40.37
CA GLU A 49 -3.05 -8.32 41.58
C GLU A 49 -1.67 -8.82 42.00
N GLY A 50 -0.74 -7.91 42.20
CA GLY A 50 0.64 -8.22 42.51
C GLY A 50 1.49 -8.75 41.37
N VAL A 51 0.92 -8.98 40.18
CA VAL A 51 1.68 -9.39 39.01
C VAL A 51 2.33 -8.19 38.36
N SER A 52 3.65 -8.11 38.39
CA SER A 52 4.40 -7.11 37.64
C SER A 52 5.05 -7.79 36.43
N ALA A 53 4.46 -7.56 35.24
CA ALA A 53 5.00 -8.06 33.99
C ALA A 53 6.25 -7.30 33.53
N LEU A 54 6.57 -6.16 34.15
CA LEU A 54 7.70 -5.32 33.77
C LEU A 54 8.84 -5.42 34.79
N PRO A 55 10.09 -5.59 34.35
CA PRO A 55 11.27 -5.43 35.21
C PRO A 55 11.26 -4.03 35.85
N GLU A 56 11.79 -3.95 37.11
CA GLU A 56 11.73 -2.70 37.89
C GLU A 56 12.34 -1.49 37.17
N PHE A 57 13.45 -1.70 36.43
CA PHE A 57 14.11 -0.64 35.69
C PHE A 57 13.32 -0.09 34.50
N LEU A 58 12.27 -0.79 34.03
CA LEU A 58 11.35 -0.35 32.99
C LEU A 58 10.08 0.30 33.56
N LYS A 59 9.88 0.24 34.85
CA LYS A 59 8.71 0.88 35.46
C LYS A 59 8.90 2.37 35.55
N ARG A 60 7.86 3.10 35.19
CA ARG A 60 7.81 4.55 35.40
C ARG A 60 7.68 4.84 36.90
N LYS A 61 8.45 5.83 37.38
CA LYS A 61 8.33 6.30 38.76
C LYS A 61 7.06 7.09 38.99
N GLU A 62 6.60 7.79 37.95
CA GLU A 62 5.41 8.64 37.99
C GLU A 62 4.50 8.33 36.80
N ALA A 63 3.19 8.48 36.97
CA ALA A 63 2.24 8.37 35.89
C ALA A 63 2.49 9.46 34.83
N PRO A 64 2.26 9.18 33.53
CA PRO A 64 2.38 10.21 32.51
C PRO A 64 1.36 11.34 32.79
N ALA A 65 1.81 12.60 32.64
CA ALA A 65 0.96 13.77 32.75
C ALA A 65 0.03 13.85 31.54
N LEU A 66 -1.10 13.15 31.60
CA LEU A 66 -2.15 13.22 30.57
C LEU A 66 -3.01 14.45 30.79
N PRO A 67 -3.56 15.07 29.72
CA PRO A 67 -4.44 16.23 29.86
C PRO A 67 -5.73 15.85 30.56
N GLU A 68 -6.10 16.64 31.56
CA GLU A 68 -7.38 16.57 32.24
C GLU A 68 -8.37 17.46 31.51
N ILE A 69 -9.32 16.88 30.80
CA ILE A 69 -10.23 17.59 29.92
C ILE A 69 -11.56 16.83 29.80
N SER A 70 -12.65 17.57 29.82
CA SER A 70 -13.98 16.97 29.72
C SER A 70 -14.31 16.46 28.33
N GLN A 71 -15.13 15.42 28.25
CA GLN A 71 -15.52 14.79 26.96
C GLN A 71 -16.05 15.79 25.92
N PRO A 72 -16.95 16.75 26.27
CA PRO A 72 -17.40 17.72 25.27
C PRO A 72 -16.30 18.64 24.77
N ARG A 73 -15.29 18.95 25.60
CA ARG A 73 -14.14 19.75 25.16
C ARG A 73 -13.21 18.96 24.25
N VAL A 74 -12.97 17.69 24.55
CA VAL A 74 -12.21 16.79 23.65
C VAL A 74 -12.88 16.73 22.28
N LEU A 75 -14.20 16.50 22.24
CA LEU A 75 -14.95 16.45 20.99
C LEU A 75 -14.81 17.75 20.19
N ARG A 76 -15.02 18.91 20.87
CA ARG A 76 -14.90 20.22 20.21
C ARG A 76 -13.49 20.47 19.70
N HIS A 77 -12.48 20.13 20.47
CA HIS A 77 -11.08 20.27 20.10
C HIS A 77 -10.78 19.54 18.78
N TYR A 78 -11.07 18.24 18.72
CA TYR A 78 -10.82 17.47 17.50
C TYR A 78 -11.74 17.85 16.34
N ALA A 79 -12.97 18.28 16.60
CA ALA A 79 -13.85 18.80 15.55
C ALA A 79 -13.30 20.09 14.92
N ARG A 80 -12.70 20.97 15.73
CA ARG A 80 -12.05 22.20 15.25
C ARG A 80 -10.80 21.88 14.46
N LEU A 81 -9.91 21.02 14.98
CA LEU A 81 -8.74 20.56 14.23
C LEU A 81 -9.12 19.91 12.90
N ALA A 82 -10.21 19.15 12.88
CA ALA A 82 -10.71 18.55 11.63
C ALA A 82 -11.17 19.60 10.61
N GLN A 83 -11.70 20.74 11.07
CA GLN A 83 -12.08 21.86 10.20
C GLN A 83 -10.87 22.68 9.72
N GLU A 84 -9.81 22.73 10.49
CA GLU A 84 -8.55 23.38 10.11
C GLU A 84 -7.74 22.54 9.13
N THR A 85 -7.96 21.23 9.10
CA THR A 85 -7.24 20.31 8.24
C THR A 85 -7.73 20.43 6.80
N LEU A 86 -6.79 20.51 5.86
CA LEU A 86 -7.09 20.42 4.43
C LEU A 86 -7.53 18.98 4.10
N GLY A 87 -8.72 18.84 3.56
CA GLY A 87 -9.29 17.54 3.18
C GLY A 87 -9.74 17.53 1.72
N ALA A 88 -9.56 16.43 1.04
CA ALA A 88 -9.96 16.25 -0.36
C ALA A 88 -11.49 16.33 -0.59
N ASP A 89 -12.28 16.32 0.49
CA ASP A 89 -13.75 16.54 0.41
C ASP A 89 -14.13 17.96 0.01
N VAL A 90 -13.27 18.93 0.34
CA VAL A 90 -13.53 20.37 0.14
C VAL A 90 -12.40 21.07 -0.63
N ASN A 91 -11.32 20.38 -0.90
CA ASN A 91 -10.18 20.88 -1.66
C ASN A 91 -9.84 19.93 -2.80
N ILE A 92 -9.01 20.41 -3.72
CA ILE A 92 -8.38 19.55 -4.72
C ILE A 92 -7.50 18.49 -4.06
N GLU A 93 -7.13 17.47 -4.81
CA GLU A 93 -6.16 16.47 -4.37
C GLU A 93 -4.92 17.11 -3.76
N ILE A 94 -4.47 16.54 -2.64
CA ILE A 94 -3.32 17.03 -1.90
C ILE A 94 -2.29 15.90 -1.86
N GLY A 95 -1.08 16.19 -2.33
CA GLY A 95 0.07 15.31 -2.16
C GLY A 95 0.50 15.31 -0.68
N GLN A 96 0.71 14.13 -0.12
CA GLN A 96 1.22 13.96 1.23
C GLN A 96 2.34 12.92 1.23
N GLY A 97 3.58 13.38 1.29
CA GLY A 97 4.75 12.53 1.05
C GLY A 97 4.66 11.90 -0.35
N THR A 98 4.93 10.60 -0.48
CA THR A 98 4.75 9.83 -1.72
C THR A 98 3.32 9.36 -1.94
N CYS A 99 2.38 9.75 -1.08
CA CYS A 99 0.98 9.36 -1.14
C CYS A 99 0.11 10.54 -1.56
N THR A 100 -0.74 10.33 -2.55
CA THR A 100 -1.75 11.31 -2.93
C THR A 100 -2.98 11.18 -2.05
N VAL A 101 -3.38 12.27 -1.40
CA VAL A 101 -4.66 12.35 -0.70
C VAL A 101 -5.73 12.70 -1.73
N LYS A 102 -6.68 11.79 -1.95
CA LYS A 102 -7.75 11.91 -2.93
C LYS A 102 -9.12 11.88 -2.29
N TYR A 103 -10.10 12.37 -3.04
CA TYR A 103 -11.50 12.23 -2.65
C TYR A 103 -11.87 10.74 -2.48
N SER A 104 -12.51 10.43 -1.37
CA SER A 104 -13.10 9.11 -1.11
C SER A 104 -14.63 9.25 -1.05
N PRO A 105 -15.37 8.63 -1.98
CA PRO A 105 -16.83 8.66 -1.96
C PRO A 105 -17.37 8.18 -0.62
N LYS A 106 -18.30 8.93 -0.01
CA LYS A 106 -18.84 8.58 1.32
C LYS A 106 -19.58 7.23 1.34
N VAL A 107 -20.11 6.81 0.20
CA VAL A 107 -20.73 5.49 0.05
C VAL A 107 -19.74 4.35 0.32
N ASN A 108 -18.45 4.55 0.03
CA ASN A 108 -17.42 3.55 0.30
C ASN A 108 -17.32 3.23 1.80
N ASP A 109 -17.41 4.26 2.65
CA ASP A 109 -17.40 4.08 4.10
C ASP A 109 -18.69 3.44 4.59
N GLN A 110 -19.82 3.80 4.02
CA GLN A 110 -21.11 3.19 4.35
C GLN A 110 -21.10 1.69 4.04
N LEU A 111 -20.63 1.29 2.85
CA LEU A 111 -20.51 -0.11 2.45
C LEU A 111 -19.55 -0.89 3.35
N ALA A 112 -18.38 -0.33 3.65
CA ALA A 112 -17.39 -0.99 4.51
C ALA A 112 -17.84 -1.12 5.98
N ASN A 113 -18.80 -0.30 6.42
CA ASN A 113 -19.36 -0.33 7.78
C ASN A 113 -20.66 -1.14 7.90
N LEU A 114 -21.14 -1.76 6.83
CA LEU A 114 -22.28 -2.67 6.92
C LEU A 114 -22.01 -3.81 7.91
N PRO A 115 -23.02 -4.27 8.67
CA PRO A 115 -22.86 -5.42 9.58
C PRO A 115 -22.25 -6.64 8.88
N GLN A 116 -22.67 -6.93 7.65
CA GLN A 116 -22.16 -8.03 6.83
C GLN A 116 -20.65 -7.98 6.58
N MET A 117 -20.04 -6.77 6.67
CA MET A 117 -18.59 -6.60 6.54
C MET A 117 -17.89 -6.58 7.88
N ARG A 118 -18.49 -5.95 8.89
CA ARG A 118 -17.86 -5.75 10.19
C ARG A 118 -17.88 -6.98 11.07
N GLU A 119 -18.89 -7.84 10.91
CA GLU A 119 -19.10 -9.03 11.73
C GLU A 119 -18.54 -10.29 11.06
N MET A 120 -17.97 -10.16 9.86
CA MET A 120 -17.35 -11.27 9.15
C MET A 120 -16.00 -11.62 9.77
N HIS A 121 -15.81 -12.89 10.08
CA HIS A 121 -14.51 -13.41 10.51
C HIS A 121 -13.73 -13.94 9.31
N PRO A 122 -12.44 -13.60 9.15
CA PRO A 122 -11.67 -13.98 7.96
C PRO A 122 -11.41 -15.49 7.81
N LEU A 123 -11.66 -16.27 8.85
CA LEU A 123 -11.53 -17.74 8.85
C LEU A 123 -12.88 -18.45 8.95
N GLN A 124 -13.99 -17.74 8.73
CA GLN A 124 -15.30 -18.40 8.66
C GLN A 124 -15.43 -19.24 7.39
N ASP A 125 -16.38 -20.14 7.35
CA ASP A 125 -16.61 -21.04 6.21
C ASP A 125 -16.86 -20.27 4.92
N GLU A 126 -16.25 -20.73 3.83
CA GLU A 126 -16.31 -20.08 2.51
C GLU A 126 -17.75 -19.88 2.01
N SER A 127 -18.66 -20.82 2.33
CA SER A 127 -20.07 -20.71 1.95
C SER A 127 -20.79 -19.52 2.56
N THR A 128 -20.25 -18.98 3.66
CA THR A 128 -20.81 -17.82 4.39
C THR A 128 -20.23 -16.48 3.96
N CYS A 129 -19.17 -16.47 3.14
CA CYS A 129 -18.47 -15.25 2.70
C CYS A 129 -18.39 -15.09 1.17
N GLN A 130 -19.30 -15.74 0.43
CA GLN A 130 -19.32 -15.73 -1.02
C GLN A 130 -19.36 -14.32 -1.62
N GLY A 131 -20.11 -13.38 -1.04
CA GLY A 131 -20.22 -12.00 -1.54
C GLY A 131 -18.90 -11.24 -1.51
N ILE A 132 -18.12 -11.35 -0.43
CA ILE A 132 -16.81 -10.68 -0.39
C ILE A 132 -15.78 -11.39 -1.28
N MET A 133 -15.87 -12.71 -1.40
CA MET A 133 -15.02 -13.47 -2.31
C MET A 133 -15.30 -13.09 -3.78
N GLU A 134 -16.57 -12.91 -4.16
CA GLU A 134 -16.96 -12.39 -5.47
C GLU A 134 -16.39 -10.99 -5.72
N ILE A 135 -16.51 -10.08 -4.74
CA ILE A 135 -15.97 -8.73 -4.83
C ILE A 135 -14.46 -8.76 -5.04
N MET A 136 -13.72 -9.57 -4.26
CA MET A 136 -12.27 -9.69 -4.40
C MET A 136 -11.87 -10.29 -5.75
N TYR A 137 -12.56 -11.35 -6.20
CA TYR A 137 -12.33 -11.98 -7.49
C TYR A 137 -12.56 -10.99 -8.65
N ASN A 138 -13.67 -10.26 -8.64
CA ASN A 138 -13.99 -9.27 -9.67
C ASN A 138 -13.04 -8.06 -9.61
N THR A 139 -12.63 -7.63 -8.41
CA THR A 139 -11.59 -6.59 -8.28
C THR A 139 -10.30 -7.06 -8.95
N GLY A 140 -9.91 -8.31 -8.75
CA GLY A 140 -8.77 -8.91 -9.43
C GLY A 140 -8.89 -8.86 -10.96
N LYS A 141 -10.07 -9.14 -11.50
CA LYS A 141 -10.33 -9.02 -12.95
C LYS A 141 -10.21 -7.58 -13.45
N TYR A 142 -10.72 -6.61 -12.70
CA TYR A 142 -10.53 -5.19 -13.06
C TYR A 142 -9.06 -4.79 -13.04
N MET A 143 -8.30 -5.25 -12.05
CA MET A 143 -6.86 -5.00 -12.01
C MET A 143 -6.12 -5.65 -13.19
N CYS A 144 -6.53 -6.85 -13.62
CA CYS A 144 -5.99 -7.51 -14.81
C CYS A 144 -6.25 -6.65 -16.06
N GLU A 145 -7.46 -6.15 -16.25
CA GLU A 145 -7.80 -5.30 -17.39
C GLU A 145 -7.01 -3.97 -17.36
N ILE A 146 -6.93 -3.32 -16.21
CA ILE A 146 -6.21 -2.06 -16.03
C ILE A 146 -4.72 -2.19 -16.32
N SER A 147 -4.10 -3.31 -15.92
CA SER A 147 -2.65 -3.51 -15.99
C SER A 147 -2.19 -4.35 -17.20
N GLY A 148 -3.08 -5.15 -17.78
CA GLY A 148 -2.76 -6.19 -18.75
C GLY A 148 -2.15 -7.45 -18.12
N MET A 149 -2.09 -7.55 -16.78
CA MET A 149 -1.64 -8.77 -16.10
C MET A 149 -2.72 -9.85 -16.07
N ASP A 150 -2.32 -11.09 -15.77
CA ASP A 150 -3.20 -12.25 -15.87
C ASP A 150 -3.84 -12.63 -14.52
N ARG A 151 -3.19 -12.30 -13.39
CA ARG A 151 -3.69 -12.64 -12.06
C ARG A 151 -3.21 -11.64 -11.01
N PHE A 152 -4.04 -11.44 -9.96
CA PHE A 152 -3.74 -10.57 -8.82
C PHE A 152 -3.92 -11.25 -7.47
N SER A 153 -3.09 -10.88 -6.50
CA SER A 153 -3.23 -11.15 -5.07
C SER A 153 -3.38 -9.85 -4.30
N PHE A 154 -4.30 -9.83 -3.33
CA PHE A 154 -4.55 -8.69 -2.43
C PHE A 154 -3.92 -8.87 -1.05
N GLN A 155 -3.07 -9.87 -0.87
CA GLN A 155 -2.47 -10.15 0.44
C GLN A 155 -1.56 -9.03 0.97
N PRO A 156 -0.77 -8.30 0.15
CA PRO A 156 0.08 -7.24 0.69
C PRO A 156 -0.72 -6.17 1.42
N SER A 157 -0.23 -5.72 2.58
CA SER A 157 -0.87 -4.65 3.36
C SER A 157 -0.54 -3.24 2.88
N GLY A 158 0.33 -3.11 1.88
CA GLY A 158 0.74 -1.82 1.32
C GLY A 158 1.94 -1.94 0.39
N GLY A 159 2.55 -0.80 0.02
CA GLY A 159 3.58 -0.73 -1.01
C GLY A 159 4.81 -1.58 -0.74
N SER A 160 5.45 -1.42 0.41
CA SER A 160 6.68 -2.17 0.74
C SER A 160 6.46 -3.68 0.77
N GLN A 161 5.28 -4.16 1.21
CA GLN A 161 4.94 -5.57 1.09
C GLN A 161 4.61 -5.98 -0.35
N GLY A 162 4.07 -5.08 -1.16
CA GLY A 162 3.88 -5.31 -2.59
C GLY A 162 5.21 -5.53 -3.30
N ILE A 163 6.19 -4.65 -3.07
CA ILE A 163 7.54 -4.80 -3.61
C ILE A 163 8.21 -6.07 -3.09
N LEU A 164 8.10 -6.37 -1.79
CA LEU A 164 8.63 -7.62 -1.21
C LEU A 164 7.97 -8.86 -1.86
N GLY A 165 6.68 -8.78 -2.15
CA GLY A 165 5.95 -9.81 -2.89
C GLY A 165 6.56 -10.02 -4.28
N MET A 166 6.73 -8.95 -5.05
CA MET A 166 7.34 -9.03 -6.38
C MET A 166 8.79 -9.56 -6.32
N ALA A 167 9.60 -9.09 -5.38
CA ALA A 167 10.97 -9.61 -5.18
C ALA A 167 10.96 -11.11 -4.79
N SER A 168 9.93 -11.54 -4.05
CA SER A 168 9.76 -12.96 -3.71
C SER A 168 9.34 -13.80 -4.92
N LEU A 169 8.51 -13.25 -5.83
CA LEU A 169 8.18 -13.90 -7.12
C LEU A 169 9.44 -14.09 -7.96
N VAL A 170 10.27 -13.04 -8.09
CA VAL A 170 11.55 -13.11 -8.82
C VAL A 170 12.45 -14.21 -8.23
N TYR A 171 12.59 -14.24 -6.90
CA TYR A 171 13.38 -15.28 -6.23
C TYR A 171 12.82 -16.69 -6.47
N ALA A 172 11.50 -16.87 -6.33
CA ALA A 172 10.84 -18.15 -6.53
C ALA A 172 10.96 -18.64 -7.99
N TYR A 173 10.84 -17.72 -8.95
CA TYR A 173 11.03 -18.00 -10.36
C TYR A 173 12.43 -18.60 -10.64
N TYR A 174 13.50 -17.91 -10.22
CA TYR A 174 14.86 -18.41 -10.45
C TYR A 174 15.19 -19.64 -9.59
N LYS A 175 14.67 -19.73 -8.38
CA LYS A 175 14.81 -20.93 -7.55
C LYS A 175 14.18 -22.15 -8.23
N SER A 176 13.03 -22.02 -8.87
CA SER A 176 12.39 -23.12 -9.61
C SER A 176 13.22 -23.60 -10.81
N ARG A 177 14.17 -22.79 -11.25
CA ARG A 177 15.09 -23.06 -12.37
C ARG A 177 16.49 -23.45 -11.90
N GLY A 178 16.76 -23.38 -10.58
CA GLY A 178 18.09 -23.60 -10.02
C GLY A 178 19.09 -22.46 -10.30
N GLU A 179 18.58 -21.27 -10.63
CA GLU A 179 19.37 -20.11 -11.06
C GLU A 179 19.46 -19.02 -9.97
N GLU A 180 18.90 -19.23 -8.78
CA GLU A 180 18.77 -18.22 -7.72
C GLU A 180 20.11 -17.69 -7.18
N LYS A 181 21.19 -18.46 -7.35
CA LYS A 181 22.54 -18.02 -6.97
C LYS A 181 23.19 -17.15 -8.04
N GLN A 182 22.88 -17.40 -9.30
CA GLN A 182 23.40 -16.65 -10.43
C GLN A 182 22.62 -15.37 -10.64
N ARG A 183 21.28 -15.44 -10.65
CA ARG A 183 20.35 -14.34 -10.85
C ARG A 183 20.10 -13.62 -9.51
N ASN A 184 21.03 -12.78 -9.08
CA ASN A 184 21.05 -12.19 -7.74
C ASN A 184 21.16 -10.66 -7.72
N GLU A 185 21.10 -9.98 -8.87
CA GLU A 185 21.17 -8.53 -8.98
C GLU A 185 19.80 -7.96 -9.38
N ILE A 186 19.38 -6.91 -8.67
CA ILE A 186 18.21 -6.08 -9.00
C ILE A 186 18.71 -4.71 -9.40
N ILE A 187 18.30 -4.24 -10.57
CA ILE A 187 18.57 -2.87 -11.02
C ILE A 187 17.37 -2.01 -10.67
N THR A 188 17.61 -0.84 -10.10
CA THR A 188 16.58 0.18 -9.82
C THR A 188 17.17 1.57 -10.01
N THR A 189 16.34 2.61 -9.98
CA THR A 189 16.78 4.00 -10.12
C THR A 189 16.79 4.71 -8.76
N ILE A 190 17.59 5.77 -8.63
CA ILE A 190 17.63 6.54 -7.38
C ILE A 190 16.34 7.36 -7.13
N TYR A 191 15.52 7.54 -8.15
CA TYR A 191 14.25 8.27 -8.08
C TYR A 191 13.03 7.35 -8.00
N SER A 192 13.22 6.04 -8.02
CA SER A 192 12.18 5.08 -7.63
C SER A 192 11.98 5.11 -6.12
N HIS A 193 10.83 4.61 -5.68
CA HIS A 193 10.52 4.57 -4.25
C HIS A 193 11.60 3.77 -3.48
N PRO A 194 12.04 4.21 -2.27
CA PRO A 194 13.07 3.51 -1.50
C PRO A 194 12.80 2.01 -1.27
N SER A 195 11.54 1.57 -1.29
CA SER A 195 11.19 0.15 -1.17
C SER A 195 11.62 -0.69 -2.37
N ASP A 196 11.80 -0.08 -3.57
CA ASP A 196 12.25 -0.80 -4.77
C ASP A 196 13.69 -1.31 -4.65
N ALA A 197 14.44 -0.73 -3.75
CA ALA A 197 15.76 -1.21 -3.37
C ALA A 197 15.73 -2.01 -2.05
N ALA A 198 15.07 -1.47 -1.02
CA ALA A 198 15.13 -2.03 0.33
C ALA A 198 14.48 -3.41 0.43
N ALA A 199 13.32 -3.62 -0.20
CA ALA A 199 12.62 -4.90 -0.09
C ALA A 199 13.33 -6.04 -0.85
N PRO A 200 13.83 -5.86 -2.09
CA PRO A 200 14.70 -6.85 -2.72
C PRO A 200 16.01 -7.10 -1.95
N HIS A 201 16.61 -6.07 -1.36
CA HIS A 201 17.81 -6.25 -0.53
C HIS A 201 17.55 -7.15 0.68
N VAL A 202 16.42 -6.94 1.37
CA VAL A 202 16.00 -7.83 2.49
C VAL A 202 15.79 -9.27 2.01
N LYS A 203 15.40 -9.47 0.75
CA LYS A 203 15.26 -10.80 0.14
C LYS A 203 16.61 -11.43 -0.24
N GLY A 204 17.70 -10.68 -0.16
CA GLY A 204 19.06 -11.16 -0.44
C GLY A 204 19.62 -10.76 -1.82
N PHE A 205 18.90 -9.92 -2.56
CA PHE A 205 19.42 -9.41 -3.83
C PHE A 205 20.46 -8.29 -3.61
N LYS A 206 21.45 -8.23 -4.47
CA LYS A 206 22.34 -7.10 -4.61
C LYS A 206 21.64 -6.02 -5.43
N ILE A 207 21.70 -4.77 -4.96
CA ILE A 207 21.03 -3.65 -5.62
C ILE A 207 22.01 -2.83 -6.43
N ILE A 208 21.67 -2.61 -7.69
CA ILE A 208 22.39 -1.74 -8.62
C ILE A 208 21.54 -0.48 -8.81
N TYR A 209 22.08 0.67 -8.44
CA TYR A 209 21.40 1.96 -8.57
C TYR A 209 21.79 2.65 -9.87
N LEU A 210 20.78 3.09 -10.62
CA LEU A 210 20.99 3.97 -11.76
C LEU A 210 20.80 5.42 -11.36
N HIS A 211 21.68 6.23 -11.85
CA HIS A 211 21.56 7.69 -11.77
C HIS A 211 20.86 8.22 -13.03
N PRO A 212 20.24 9.41 -12.94
CA PRO A 212 19.65 10.04 -14.12
C PRO A 212 20.72 10.56 -15.07
N ASP A 213 20.35 10.69 -16.34
CA ASP A 213 21.08 11.46 -17.33
C ASP A 213 20.89 12.98 -17.11
N GLU A 214 21.51 13.79 -17.97
CA GLU A 214 21.42 15.28 -17.94
C GLU A 214 19.98 15.81 -18.10
N ASN A 215 19.06 15.01 -18.62
CA ASN A 215 17.65 15.35 -18.85
C ASN A 215 16.74 14.83 -17.73
N GLY A 216 17.28 14.16 -16.73
CA GLY A 216 16.55 13.59 -15.59
C GLY A 216 15.88 12.23 -15.87
N TYR A 217 16.18 11.59 -16.99
CA TYR A 217 15.76 10.22 -17.27
C TYR A 217 16.77 9.21 -16.75
N PRO A 218 16.38 7.96 -16.43
CA PRO A 218 17.35 6.90 -16.16
C PRO A 218 18.36 6.79 -17.30
N ASP A 219 19.66 6.86 -16.97
CA ASP A 219 20.74 6.78 -17.98
C ASP A 219 20.74 5.42 -18.67
N TYR A 220 20.38 5.40 -19.95
CA TYR A 220 20.27 4.17 -20.72
C TYR A 220 21.60 3.48 -20.99
N GLU A 221 22.70 4.23 -21.20
CA GLU A 221 24.01 3.62 -21.43
C GLU A 221 24.57 3.01 -20.13
N ALA A 222 24.38 3.67 -19.00
CA ALA A 222 24.69 3.11 -17.69
C ALA A 222 23.85 1.85 -17.41
N PHE A 223 22.55 1.90 -17.74
CA PHE A 223 21.67 0.73 -17.62
C PHE A 223 22.16 -0.44 -18.46
N LYS A 224 22.46 -0.20 -19.73
CA LYS A 224 22.98 -1.22 -20.66
C LYS A 224 24.27 -1.84 -20.15
N ALA A 225 25.16 -1.06 -19.56
CA ALA A 225 26.40 -1.54 -18.95
C ALA A 225 26.15 -2.37 -17.66
N ALA A 226 25.04 -2.10 -16.95
CA ALA A 226 24.67 -2.80 -15.71
C ALA A 226 23.96 -4.13 -15.97
N VAL A 227 23.26 -4.28 -17.11
CA VAL A 227 22.52 -5.51 -17.45
C VAL A 227 23.50 -6.60 -17.85
N ASN A 228 23.43 -7.74 -17.17
CA ASN A 228 24.33 -8.88 -17.39
C ASN A 228 23.64 -10.21 -16.99
N GLU A 229 24.37 -11.31 -17.00
CA GLU A 229 23.88 -12.65 -16.66
C GLU A 229 23.47 -12.83 -15.18
N HIS A 230 23.83 -11.89 -14.31
CA HIS A 230 23.41 -11.87 -12.90
C HIS A 230 22.15 -11.04 -12.66
N THR A 231 21.70 -10.31 -13.68
CA THR A 231 20.49 -9.49 -13.56
C THR A 231 19.27 -10.38 -13.38
N ALA A 232 18.69 -10.36 -12.19
CA ALA A 232 17.45 -11.04 -11.87
C ALA A 232 16.24 -10.24 -12.32
N ALA A 233 16.21 -8.94 -12.02
CA ALA A 233 15.11 -8.08 -12.48
C ALA A 233 15.45 -6.59 -12.48
N PHE A 234 14.60 -5.83 -13.18
CA PHE A 234 14.54 -4.37 -13.15
C PHE A 234 13.29 -3.93 -12.39
N PHE A 235 13.46 -3.18 -11.30
CA PHE A 235 12.40 -2.62 -10.47
C PHE A 235 12.36 -1.11 -10.67
N VAL A 236 11.25 -0.56 -11.09
CA VAL A 236 11.14 0.88 -11.35
C VAL A 236 9.70 1.39 -11.21
N ALA A 237 9.57 2.61 -10.70
CA ALA A 237 8.37 3.43 -10.89
C ALA A 237 8.46 4.17 -12.23
N ASN A 238 7.35 4.36 -12.91
CA ASN A 238 7.28 5.20 -14.11
C ASN A 238 5.87 5.83 -14.25
N PRO A 239 5.70 7.14 -14.01
CA PRO A 239 6.76 8.10 -13.71
C PRO A 239 7.46 7.82 -12.38
N GLU A 240 8.72 8.25 -12.28
CA GLU A 240 9.46 8.24 -11.04
C GLU A 240 8.95 9.33 -10.07
N ASP A 241 9.45 9.35 -8.83
CA ASP A 241 9.05 10.33 -7.79
C ASP A 241 9.28 11.80 -8.21
N THR A 242 10.13 12.05 -9.20
CA THR A 242 10.32 13.36 -9.84
C THR A 242 9.16 13.78 -10.74
N GLY A 243 8.23 12.87 -11.04
CA GLY A 243 7.12 13.08 -11.98
C GLY A 243 7.51 12.95 -13.46
N VAL A 244 8.75 12.56 -13.76
CA VAL A 244 9.22 12.38 -15.14
C VAL A 244 8.85 11.00 -15.65
N TYR A 245 8.05 10.95 -16.73
CA TYR A 245 7.68 9.69 -17.37
C TYR A 245 8.71 9.30 -18.44
N ASN A 246 9.37 8.17 -18.25
CA ASN A 246 10.29 7.62 -19.23
C ASN A 246 9.54 6.97 -20.40
N LYS A 247 9.44 7.71 -21.53
CA LYS A 247 8.79 7.22 -22.76
C LYS A 247 9.52 6.06 -23.41
N ASN A 248 10.77 5.85 -23.07
CA ASN A 248 11.61 4.81 -23.64
C ASN A 248 11.65 3.53 -22.79
N VAL A 249 10.78 3.41 -21.78
CA VAL A 249 10.77 2.26 -20.83
C VAL A 249 10.79 0.92 -21.54
N LEU A 250 10.14 0.77 -22.69
CA LEU A 250 10.20 -0.46 -23.52
C LEU A 250 11.61 -0.86 -23.96
N LYS A 251 12.54 0.09 -24.13
CA LYS A 251 13.92 -0.26 -24.44
C LYS A 251 14.63 -0.90 -23.24
N PHE A 252 14.27 -0.43 -22.03
CA PHE A 252 14.82 -0.97 -20.80
C PHE A 252 14.29 -2.38 -20.53
N THR A 253 12.97 -2.57 -20.56
CA THR A 253 12.35 -3.88 -20.31
C THR A 253 12.80 -4.92 -21.34
N LYS A 254 12.86 -4.55 -22.62
CA LYS A 254 13.33 -5.42 -23.68
C LYS A 254 14.79 -5.89 -23.46
N LEU A 255 15.69 -4.97 -23.07
CA LEU A 255 17.09 -5.31 -22.81
C LEU A 255 17.22 -6.29 -21.64
N VAL A 256 16.42 -6.11 -20.58
CA VAL A 256 16.40 -7.02 -19.43
C VAL A 256 15.91 -8.41 -19.85
N HIS A 257 14.85 -8.48 -20.65
CA HIS A 257 14.32 -9.74 -21.17
C HIS A 257 15.35 -10.46 -22.09
N GLU A 258 16.05 -9.73 -22.95
CA GLU A 258 17.12 -10.27 -23.79
C GLU A 258 18.25 -10.89 -22.96
N ALA A 259 18.52 -10.34 -21.77
CA ALA A 259 19.47 -10.90 -20.81
C ALA A 259 18.86 -12.02 -19.92
N GLY A 260 17.57 -12.36 -20.09
CA GLY A 260 16.87 -13.37 -19.32
C GLY A 260 16.40 -12.90 -17.94
N GLY A 261 16.36 -11.59 -17.69
CA GLY A 261 15.84 -10.99 -16.48
C GLY A 261 14.33 -10.73 -16.53
N LEU A 262 13.73 -10.37 -15.40
CA LEU A 262 12.32 -10.00 -15.26
C LEU A 262 12.15 -8.49 -15.05
N CYS A 263 10.96 -7.97 -15.30
CA CYS A 263 10.64 -6.55 -15.12
C CYS A 263 9.47 -6.37 -14.17
N ALA A 264 9.67 -5.56 -13.12
CA ALA A 264 8.71 -5.28 -12.07
C ALA A 264 8.35 -3.79 -12.05
N TYR A 265 7.08 -3.49 -12.17
CA TYR A 265 6.59 -2.12 -12.24
C TYR A 265 5.99 -1.67 -10.91
N ASP A 266 6.61 -0.70 -10.28
CA ASP A 266 5.98 0.03 -9.17
C ASP A 266 4.93 0.99 -9.73
N GLN A 267 3.67 0.60 -9.63
CA GLN A 267 2.49 1.41 -9.93
C GLN A 267 1.72 1.73 -8.64
N ALA A 268 2.42 1.86 -7.52
CA ALA A 268 1.81 2.20 -6.23
C ALA A 268 0.84 3.38 -6.37
N ASN A 269 1.22 4.39 -7.14
CA ASN A 269 0.34 5.46 -7.60
C ASN A 269 0.16 5.37 -9.12
N ALA A 270 -1.04 5.05 -9.54
CA ALA A 270 -1.42 4.96 -10.95
C ALA A 270 -2.32 6.12 -11.42
N ASN A 271 -2.43 7.23 -10.66
CA ASN A 271 -3.35 8.32 -10.98
C ASN A 271 -3.14 8.90 -12.39
N GLY A 272 -1.89 9.05 -12.81
CA GLY A 272 -1.54 9.55 -14.14
C GLY A 272 -1.47 8.47 -15.23
N LEU A 273 -1.72 7.21 -14.91
CA LEU A 273 -1.50 6.06 -15.81
C LEU A 273 -2.80 5.41 -16.28
N LEU A 274 -3.86 5.46 -15.46
CA LEU A 274 -5.13 4.81 -15.76
C LEU A 274 -5.70 5.30 -17.10
N GLY A 275 -5.98 4.36 -18.00
CA GLY A 275 -6.48 4.66 -19.34
C GLY A 275 -5.45 5.23 -20.31
N VAL A 276 -4.20 5.42 -19.90
CA VAL A 276 -3.11 5.95 -20.74
C VAL A 276 -2.13 4.82 -21.14
N THR A 277 -1.71 4.01 -20.17
CA THR A 277 -0.76 2.90 -20.40
C THR A 277 -1.04 1.75 -19.45
N ARG A 278 -0.65 0.54 -19.85
CA ARG A 278 -0.73 -0.66 -19.03
C ARG A 278 0.66 -1.23 -18.79
N ALA A 279 0.86 -1.87 -17.64
CA ALA A 279 2.13 -2.48 -17.29
C ALA A 279 2.60 -3.50 -18.34
N ARG A 280 1.67 -4.36 -18.81
CA ARG A 280 1.96 -5.36 -19.83
C ARG A 280 2.44 -4.74 -21.14
N ASP A 281 1.79 -3.68 -21.60
CA ASP A 281 2.11 -3.00 -22.85
C ASP A 281 3.47 -2.27 -22.76
N ALA A 282 3.89 -1.90 -21.55
CA ALA A 282 5.21 -1.34 -21.27
C ALA A 282 6.31 -2.41 -21.03
N GLY A 283 5.98 -3.69 -21.23
CA GLY A 283 6.94 -4.81 -21.18
C GLY A 283 7.23 -5.31 -19.76
N PHE A 284 6.36 -5.08 -18.78
CA PHE A 284 6.56 -5.58 -17.43
C PHE A 284 5.91 -6.95 -17.24
N ASP A 285 6.55 -7.81 -16.43
CA ASP A 285 6.09 -9.16 -16.09
C ASP A 285 5.21 -9.17 -14.84
N MET A 286 5.40 -8.17 -13.99
CA MET A 286 4.64 -7.98 -12.77
C MET A 286 4.47 -6.49 -12.44
N CYS A 287 3.42 -6.18 -11.70
CA CYS A 287 3.19 -4.83 -11.18
C CYS A 287 2.48 -4.90 -9.83
N PHE A 288 2.45 -3.77 -9.11
CA PHE A 288 1.57 -3.65 -7.97
C PHE A 288 0.89 -2.28 -7.91
N PHE A 289 -0.30 -2.24 -7.30
CA PHE A 289 -1.04 -1.03 -7.00
C PHE A 289 -1.23 -0.87 -5.50
N ASN A 290 -1.22 0.37 -5.02
CA ASN A 290 -1.72 0.69 -3.70
C ASN A 290 -3.20 1.11 -3.78
N LEU A 291 -4.10 0.27 -3.24
CA LEU A 291 -5.54 0.55 -3.26
C LEU A 291 -5.89 1.80 -2.45
N HIS A 292 -5.06 2.15 -1.48
CA HIS A 292 -5.15 3.35 -0.66
C HIS A 292 -4.56 4.62 -1.31
N LYS A 293 -4.06 4.53 -2.53
CA LYS A 293 -3.65 5.66 -3.35
C LYS A 293 -4.69 5.89 -4.45
N THR A 294 -4.51 5.36 -5.63
CA THR A 294 -5.34 5.59 -6.81
C THR A 294 -6.80 5.16 -6.63
N PHE A 295 -7.06 4.09 -5.87
CA PHE A 295 -8.38 3.47 -5.75
C PHE A 295 -9.18 3.97 -4.52
N SER A 296 -8.87 5.19 -4.08
CA SER A 296 -9.75 6.00 -3.24
C SER A 296 -9.98 5.54 -1.80
N THR A 297 -9.20 4.61 -1.25
CA THR A 297 -9.29 4.29 0.16
C THR A 297 -8.50 5.30 0.98
N PRO A 298 -9.08 5.96 2.00
CA PRO A 298 -8.36 6.90 2.85
C PRO A 298 -7.34 6.18 3.73
N HIS A 299 -6.22 6.86 4.04
CA HIS A 299 -5.16 6.32 4.89
C HIS A 299 -5.55 6.17 6.36
N GLY A 300 -6.54 6.96 6.83
CA GLY A 300 -7.03 6.88 8.20
C GLY A 300 -5.94 7.06 9.27
N CYS A 301 -5.08 8.06 9.13
CA CYS A 301 -3.99 8.35 10.10
C CYS A 301 -3.01 7.18 10.32
N GLY A 302 -2.55 6.55 9.26
CA GLY A 302 -1.70 5.35 9.31
C GLY A 302 -2.50 4.05 9.37
N GLY A 303 -3.80 4.14 9.13
CA GLY A 303 -4.74 3.03 9.13
C GLY A 303 -4.74 2.21 7.85
N PRO A 304 -5.90 1.72 7.45
CA PRO A 304 -6.00 0.58 6.54
C PRO A 304 -5.42 0.90 5.17
N ALA A 305 -4.57 0.00 4.73
CA ALA A 305 -3.97 0.01 3.41
C ALA A 305 -4.06 -1.40 2.81
N CYS A 306 -3.92 -1.50 1.50
CA CYS A 306 -3.84 -2.78 0.80
C CYS A 306 -3.03 -2.59 -0.48
N GLY A 307 -2.14 -3.55 -0.75
CA GLY A 307 -1.46 -3.68 -2.02
C GLY A 307 -2.11 -4.75 -2.89
N ALA A 308 -2.11 -4.55 -4.19
CA ALA A 308 -2.53 -5.54 -5.17
C ALA A 308 -1.33 -5.89 -6.04
N VAL A 309 -0.81 -7.10 -5.93
CA VAL A 309 0.31 -7.59 -6.74
C VAL A 309 -0.22 -8.44 -7.87
N GLY A 310 0.10 -8.06 -9.09
CA GLY A 310 -0.28 -8.75 -10.31
C GLY A 310 0.91 -9.23 -11.12
N CYS A 311 0.72 -10.28 -11.88
CA CYS A 311 1.76 -10.83 -12.73
C CYS A 311 1.20 -11.50 -13.99
N THR A 312 2.13 -11.81 -14.91
CA THR A 312 1.86 -12.60 -16.12
C THR A 312 1.55 -14.05 -15.77
N LYS A 313 0.93 -14.76 -16.70
CA LYS A 313 0.56 -16.19 -16.56
C LYS A 313 1.73 -17.08 -16.16
N GLU A 314 2.91 -16.79 -16.65
CA GLU A 314 4.12 -17.56 -16.34
C GLU A 314 4.47 -17.50 -14.84
N LEU A 315 4.21 -16.36 -14.19
CA LEU A 315 4.52 -16.12 -12.78
C LEU A 315 3.37 -16.45 -11.84
N GLU A 316 2.16 -16.71 -12.34
CA GLU A 316 0.94 -16.93 -11.53
C GLU A 316 1.14 -17.99 -10.44
N LYS A 317 1.81 -19.10 -10.76
CA LYS A 317 2.08 -20.20 -9.81
C LYS A 317 2.93 -19.82 -8.60
N PHE A 318 3.61 -18.68 -8.67
CA PHE A 318 4.44 -18.16 -7.57
C PHE A 318 3.70 -17.17 -6.68
N LEU A 319 2.52 -16.70 -7.08
CA LEU A 319 1.76 -15.72 -6.30
C LEU A 319 1.50 -16.20 -4.86
N PRO A 320 1.33 -15.25 -3.92
CA PRO A 320 0.92 -15.58 -2.55
C PRO A 320 -0.40 -16.35 -2.56
N ALA A 321 -0.46 -17.38 -1.75
CA ALA A 321 -1.59 -18.29 -1.73
C ALA A 321 -2.29 -18.28 -0.35
N PRO A 322 -3.61 -18.58 -0.30
CA PRO A 322 -4.48 -18.92 -1.43
C PRO A 322 -4.87 -17.70 -2.26
N LEU A 323 -5.26 -17.96 -3.52
CA LEU A 323 -5.98 -17.01 -4.35
C LEU A 323 -7.48 -17.30 -4.29
N ILE A 324 -8.32 -16.33 -4.65
CA ILE A 324 -9.76 -16.59 -4.80
C ILE A 324 -10.03 -16.99 -6.25
N SER A 325 -10.68 -18.14 -6.45
CA SER A 325 -11.07 -18.67 -7.75
C SER A 325 -12.59 -18.91 -7.81
N PHE A 326 -13.10 -19.11 -9.01
CA PHE A 326 -14.52 -19.37 -9.28
C PHE A 326 -14.64 -20.61 -10.16
N ASP A 327 -15.42 -21.60 -9.74
CA ASP A 327 -15.60 -22.87 -10.45
C ASP A 327 -16.79 -22.90 -11.42
N GLY A 328 -17.53 -21.80 -11.52
CA GLY A 328 -18.76 -21.67 -12.31
C GLY A 328 -20.02 -21.62 -11.45
N GLU A 329 -19.94 -22.01 -10.19
CA GLU A 329 -21.05 -22.05 -9.23
C GLU A 329 -20.74 -21.24 -7.97
N LYS A 330 -19.53 -21.40 -7.40
CA LYS A 330 -19.12 -20.77 -6.16
C LYS A 330 -17.69 -20.23 -6.23
N TYR A 331 -17.39 -19.26 -5.35
CA TYR A 331 -16.06 -18.78 -5.10
C TYR A 331 -15.41 -19.62 -4.00
N TYR A 332 -14.11 -19.91 -4.15
CA TYR A 332 -13.37 -20.72 -3.21
C TYR A 332 -11.93 -20.23 -3.08
N TYR A 333 -11.29 -20.59 -1.96
CA TYR A 333 -9.87 -20.38 -1.79
C TYR A 333 -9.09 -21.48 -2.52
N ASP A 334 -8.41 -21.07 -3.56
CA ASP A 334 -7.60 -21.97 -4.39
C ASP A 334 -6.28 -22.31 -3.68
N TYR A 335 -6.35 -23.42 -2.92
CA TYR A 335 -5.18 -23.97 -2.23
C TYR A 335 -4.34 -24.89 -3.12
N GLU A 336 -4.78 -25.29 -4.28
CA GLU A 336 -3.96 -26.05 -5.22
C GLU A 336 -2.80 -25.20 -5.73
N THR A 337 -3.06 -23.92 -5.97
CA THR A 337 -2.00 -22.94 -6.20
C THR A 337 -1.08 -22.82 -4.97
N THR A 338 -1.61 -23.04 -3.76
CA THR A 338 -0.87 -22.96 -2.49
C THR A 338 -0.04 -24.18 -2.19
N ASN A 339 -0.55 -25.36 -2.54
CA ASN A 339 0.15 -26.63 -2.38
C ASN A 339 1.23 -26.83 -3.45
N ASN A 340 1.31 -25.90 -4.41
CA ASN A 340 2.42 -25.84 -5.34
C ASN A 340 3.67 -25.41 -4.56
N PRO A 341 4.71 -26.25 -4.48
CA PRO A 341 5.96 -25.92 -3.78
C PRO A 341 6.68 -24.69 -4.35
N ALA A 342 6.24 -24.20 -5.50
CA ALA A 342 6.75 -22.99 -6.13
C ALA A 342 6.15 -21.69 -5.56
N ALA A 343 4.94 -21.73 -4.97
CA ALA A 343 4.30 -20.54 -4.42
C ALA A 343 5.12 -19.93 -3.27
N ILE A 344 5.13 -18.59 -3.19
CA ILE A 344 5.89 -17.89 -2.14
C ILE A 344 5.25 -17.98 -0.74
N GLY A 345 4.12 -18.68 -0.61
CA GLY A 345 3.37 -18.78 0.63
C GLY A 345 2.56 -17.52 0.91
N LYS A 346 2.22 -17.29 2.18
CA LYS A 346 1.50 -16.08 2.60
C LYS A 346 2.45 -14.92 2.84
N ILE A 347 2.07 -13.72 2.39
CA ILE A 347 2.78 -12.48 2.71
C ILE A 347 2.33 -11.95 4.09
N ARG A 348 1.05 -12.19 4.44
CA ARG A 348 0.47 -11.84 5.74
C ARG A 348 -0.68 -12.78 6.08
N GLU A 349 -1.25 -12.59 7.26
CA GLU A 349 -2.47 -13.27 7.68
C GLU A 349 -3.63 -12.91 6.76
N PHE A 350 -4.50 -13.86 6.51
CA PHE A 350 -5.71 -13.72 5.70
C PHE A 350 -5.42 -13.40 4.22
N ASN A 351 -6.42 -12.94 3.48
CA ASN A 351 -6.35 -12.72 2.04
C ASN A 351 -6.39 -11.23 1.65
N GLY A 352 -5.81 -10.36 2.48
CA GLY A 352 -5.80 -8.93 2.30
C GLY A 352 -6.74 -8.21 3.26
N VAL A 353 -6.89 -6.90 3.06
CA VAL A 353 -7.77 -6.05 3.86
C VAL A 353 -9.10 -5.90 3.14
N ALA A 354 -10.03 -6.81 3.39
CA ALA A 354 -11.31 -6.89 2.69
C ALA A 354 -12.09 -5.56 2.60
N PRO A 355 -12.21 -4.74 3.65
CA PRO A 355 -12.88 -3.43 3.54
C PRO A 355 -12.19 -2.47 2.57
N VAL A 356 -10.87 -2.53 2.43
CA VAL A 356 -10.12 -1.70 1.47
C VAL A 356 -10.37 -2.18 0.04
N VAL A 357 -10.41 -3.49 -0.18
CA VAL A 357 -10.74 -4.06 -1.49
C VAL A 357 -12.17 -3.72 -1.88
N LEU A 358 -13.12 -3.80 -0.94
CA LEU A 358 -14.52 -3.39 -1.17
C LEU A 358 -14.62 -1.91 -1.58
N LYS A 359 -13.91 -1.01 -0.90
CA LYS A 359 -13.88 0.42 -1.24
C LYS A 359 -13.31 0.66 -2.63
N ALA A 360 -12.22 -0.03 -2.99
CA ALA A 360 -11.63 0.03 -4.32
C ALA A 360 -12.59 -0.50 -5.39
N TYR A 361 -13.26 -1.61 -5.13
CA TYR A 361 -14.28 -2.17 -6.01
C TYR A 361 -15.43 -1.19 -6.26
N ALA A 362 -15.98 -0.61 -5.19
CA ALA A 362 -17.06 0.37 -5.29
C ALA A 362 -16.65 1.65 -6.02
N TRP A 363 -15.38 2.04 -5.91
CA TRP A 363 -14.84 3.20 -6.63
C TRP A 363 -14.67 2.93 -8.13
N ILE A 364 -14.27 1.73 -8.50
CA ILE A 364 -14.07 1.34 -9.92
C ILE A 364 -15.41 1.22 -10.64
N ARG A 365 -16.44 0.72 -9.97
CA ARG A 365 -17.80 0.56 -10.53
C ARG A 365 -18.59 1.86 -10.57
#